data_eb127cf9f8d6f8d3011fdf455e1975c4
#
_entry.id   eb127cf9f8d6f8d3011fdf455e1975c4
#
_cell.length_a   1.000
_cell.length_b   1.000
_cell.length_c   1.000
_cell.angle_alpha   90.00
_cell.angle_beta   90.00
_cell.angle_gamma   90.00
#
_symmetry.space_group_name_H-M   'P 1'
#
loop_
_entity.id
_entity.type
_entity.pdbx_description
1 polymer ?
#
loop_
_entity_poly.entity_id
_entity_poly.type
_entity_poly.pdbx_seq_one_letter_code
_entity_poly.pdbx_strand_id
1 'polypeptide(L)'
;MSAKAYYHLPGLFEFCEFYRAFLPLYRANRDWFYDWCEIGSIYGAPADCLWGGGRAGFGECGAREALALAQEYGVSARLTFSNSLLREEHLSDRKCNALCELFSQANGVQNGVIVHSELLTNYLRTRYPALYLVSSTTKVLTDFEDFRRELDREEFRYVVPDFRLNKRFEELNALSQVHKDKVEFLCNECCWFGCNDRKRCYEVVSRKNLGEDCEHRCKAPDAQSGYRFSKAMENPGFIGVDAVLRTYLPMGFSQFKIEGRGLGSALILEFLLYYMTKPAYQLRVREEIYLDNMLDLF
;
A
#
# COMPACT_ATOMS: atom_id res chain seq x y z
N MET A 1 -12.93 -6.46 22.97
CA MET A 1 -12.83 -6.83 21.54
C MET A 1 -11.40 -7.29 21.29
N SER A 2 -11.17 -8.36 20.54
CA SER A 2 -9.80 -8.76 20.18
C SER A 2 -9.18 -7.70 19.27
N ALA A 3 -7.87 -7.46 19.38
CA ALA A 3 -7.15 -6.54 18.51
C ALA A 3 -7.28 -6.98 17.05
N LYS A 4 -7.46 -6.02 16.14
CA LYS A 4 -7.63 -6.26 14.70
C LYS A 4 -6.40 -5.78 13.93
N ALA A 5 -5.97 -6.55 12.93
CA ALA A 5 -5.01 -6.13 11.93
C ALA A 5 -5.76 -5.65 10.68
N TYR A 6 -5.47 -4.43 10.25
CA TYR A 6 -6.00 -3.85 9.03
C TYR A 6 -4.94 -3.92 7.93
N TYR A 7 -5.22 -4.71 6.89
CA TYR A 7 -4.31 -4.84 5.76
C TYR A 7 -4.64 -3.82 4.68
N HIS A 8 -3.61 -3.10 4.21
CA HIS A 8 -3.69 -2.15 3.11
C HIS A 8 -3.13 -2.82 1.86
N LEU A 9 -4.01 -3.11 0.91
CA LEU A 9 -3.76 -3.98 -0.22
C LEU A 9 -3.38 -3.18 -1.48
N PRO A 10 -2.43 -3.66 -2.29
CA PRO A 10 -2.00 -2.98 -3.50
C PRO A 10 -2.94 -3.25 -4.68
N GLY A 11 -2.98 -2.35 -5.66
CA GLY A 11 -3.55 -2.64 -6.98
C GLY A 11 -4.97 -2.16 -7.21
N LEU A 12 -5.35 -1.00 -6.65
CA LEU A 12 -6.67 -0.39 -6.84
C LEU A 12 -7.07 -0.22 -8.32
N PHE A 13 -6.12 0.10 -9.18
CA PHE A 13 -6.33 0.27 -10.63
C PHE A 13 -5.73 -0.88 -11.43
N GLU A 14 -4.74 -1.53 -10.85
CA GLU A 14 -3.94 -2.54 -11.51
C GLU A 14 -4.60 -3.93 -11.50
N PHE A 15 -5.45 -4.22 -10.49
CA PHE A 15 -6.00 -5.57 -10.27
C PHE A 15 -7.52 -5.55 -10.01
N CYS A 16 -8.27 -4.77 -10.76
CA CYS A 16 -9.72 -4.66 -10.60
C CYS A 16 -10.43 -6.00 -10.74
N GLU A 17 -10.11 -6.77 -11.78
CA GLU A 17 -10.77 -8.07 -12.02
C GLU A 17 -10.48 -9.04 -10.87
N PHE A 18 -9.26 -9.06 -10.38
CA PHE A 18 -8.93 -9.83 -9.19
C PHE A 18 -9.79 -9.43 -7.97
N TYR A 19 -9.95 -8.14 -7.70
CA TYR A 19 -10.77 -7.68 -6.57
C TYR A 19 -12.27 -7.89 -6.80
N ARG A 20 -12.76 -7.92 -8.04
CA ARG A 20 -14.15 -8.32 -8.37
C ARG A 20 -14.44 -9.75 -7.94
N ALA A 21 -13.48 -10.65 -8.06
CA ALA A 21 -13.61 -12.03 -7.60
C ALA A 21 -13.35 -12.15 -6.09
N PHE A 22 -12.28 -11.52 -5.58
CA PHE A 22 -11.85 -11.70 -4.20
C PHE A 22 -12.76 -11.04 -3.15
N LEU A 23 -13.27 -9.82 -3.38
CA LEU A 23 -14.06 -9.11 -2.37
C LEU A 23 -15.41 -9.77 -2.07
N PRO A 24 -16.19 -10.25 -3.06
CA PRO A 24 -17.39 -11.05 -2.78
C PRO A 24 -17.07 -12.36 -2.07
N LEU A 25 -16.02 -13.07 -2.48
CA LEU A 25 -15.56 -14.29 -1.81
C LEU A 25 -15.23 -14.04 -0.33
N TYR A 26 -14.45 -12.99 -0.05
CA TYR A 26 -14.08 -12.57 1.30
C TYR A 26 -15.30 -12.22 2.15
N ARG A 27 -16.29 -11.51 1.59
CA ARG A 27 -17.53 -11.14 2.28
C ARG A 27 -18.39 -12.36 2.60
N ALA A 28 -18.55 -13.27 1.63
CA ALA A 28 -19.43 -14.44 1.76
C ALA A 28 -18.86 -15.51 2.69
N ASN A 29 -17.53 -15.62 2.80
CA ASN A 29 -16.85 -16.71 3.49
C ASN A 29 -15.89 -16.19 4.57
N ARG A 30 -16.37 -15.32 5.46
CA ARG A 30 -15.52 -14.72 6.52
C ARG A 30 -14.88 -15.76 7.43
N ASP A 31 -15.48 -16.92 7.62
CA ASP A 31 -14.96 -18.05 8.38
C ASP A 31 -13.72 -18.70 7.78
N TRP A 32 -13.43 -18.50 6.48
CA TRP A 32 -12.21 -18.97 5.82
C TRP A 32 -10.99 -18.09 6.14
N PHE A 33 -11.24 -16.86 6.60
CA PHE A 33 -10.22 -15.87 6.91
C PHE A 33 -10.01 -15.72 8.41
N TYR A 34 -8.85 -15.22 8.81
CA TYR A 34 -8.59 -14.99 10.22
C TYR A 34 -9.56 -13.95 10.80
N ASP A 35 -10.11 -14.22 11.98
CA ASP A 35 -11.11 -13.38 12.64
C ASP A 35 -10.52 -12.03 13.10
N TRP A 36 -9.20 -11.99 13.27
CA TRP A 36 -8.45 -10.80 13.67
C TRP A 36 -7.97 -9.94 12.51
N CYS A 37 -8.19 -10.32 11.24
CA CYS A 37 -7.79 -9.52 10.08
C CYS A 37 -8.97 -8.86 9.37
N GLU A 38 -8.73 -7.65 8.85
CA GLU A 38 -9.67 -6.87 8.05
C GLU A 38 -8.95 -6.21 6.87
N ILE A 39 -9.69 -5.87 5.82
CA ILE A 39 -9.17 -5.02 4.74
C ILE A 39 -9.32 -3.57 5.15
N GLY A 40 -8.21 -2.88 5.39
CA GLY A 40 -8.20 -1.47 5.78
C GLY A 40 -8.36 -0.54 4.59
N SER A 41 -7.72 -0.84 3.47
CA SER A 41 -7.86 -0.10 2.21
C SER A 41 -7.30 -0.89 1.03
N ILE A 42 -7.66 -0.45 -0.19
CA ILE A 42 -6.96 -0.81 -1.42
C ILE A 42 -6.33 0.44 -2.00
N TYR A 43 -5.05 0.38 -2.41
CA TYR A 43 -4.32 1.55 -2.88
C TYR A 43 -3.73 1.35 -4.28
N GLY A 44 -3.67 2.44 -5.06
CA GLY A 44 -3.12 2.46 -6.41
C GLY A 44 -3.17 3.84 -7.04
N ALA A 45 -2.70 3.96 -8.27
CA ALA A 45 -2.87 5.14 -9.10
C ALA A 45 -2.86 4.72 -10.57
N PRO A 46 -3.57 5.44 -11.45
CA PRO A 46 -3.43 5.23 -12.89
C PRO A 46 -1.97 5.35 -13.34
N ALA A 47 -1.58 4.55 -14.34
CA ALA A 47 -0.19 4.46 -14.82
C ALA A 47 0.35 5.80 -15.36
N ASP A 48 -0.53 6.62 -15.92
CA ASP A 48 -0.24 7.92 -16.56
C ASP A 48 -0.53 9.12 -15.64
N CYS A 49 -0.46 8.92 -14.32
CA CYS A 49 -0.75 9.96 -13.34
C CYS A 49 0.53 10.75 -13.00
N LEU A 50 0.54 12.06 -13.27
CA LEU A 50 1.69 12.94 -13.05
C LEU A 50 2.14 12.97 -11.59
N TRP A 51 1.19 12.92 -10.64
CA TRP A 51 1.50 12.90 -9.20
C TRP A 51 1.89 11.51 -8.71
N GLY A 52 1.75 10.47 -9.56
CA GLY A 52 2.18 9.12 -9.25
C GLY A 52 3.69 9.02 -9.02
N GLY A 53 4.13 8.09 -8.20
CA GLY A 53 5.55 7.86 -7.90
C GLY A 53 5.81 6.37 -7.62
N GLY A 54 4.83 5.52 -7.88
CA GLY A 54 4.94 4.08 -7.71
C GLY A 54 5.58 3.37 -8.90
N ARG A 55 6.00 2.13 -8.68
CA ARG A 55 6.67 1.27 -9.68
C ARG A 55 5.69 0.54 -10.62
N ALA A 56 4.41 0.91 -10.65
CA ALA A 56 3.41 0.30 -11.53
C ALA A 56 3.31 1.07 -12.84
N GLY A 57 3.35 0.36 -13.95
CA GLY A 57 3.27 0.91 -15.30
C GLY A 57 2.03 0.47 -16.08
N PHE A 58 1.02 -0.10 -15.41
CA PHE A 58 -0.22 -0.57 -16.05
C PHE A 58 -1.42 -0.31 -15.12
N GLY A 59 -2.63 -0.39 -15.68
CA GLY A 59 -3.89 -0.32 -14.97
C GLY A 59 -4.98 -0.97 -15.81
N GLU A 60 -5.87 -1.73 -15.18
CA GLU A 60 -6.93 -2.49 -15.83
C GLU A 60 -8.25 -1.74 -15.86
N CYS A 61 -8.51 -0.86 -14.90
CA CYS A 61 -9.81 -0.21 -14.80
C CYS A 61 -9.77 1.32 -14.62
N GLY A 62 -10.90 1.93 -14.97
CA GLY A 62 -11.11 3.36 -14.83
C GLY A 62 -11.36 3.78 -13.38
N ALA A 63 -11.13 5.06 -13.07
CA ALA A 63 -11.20 5.58 -11.71
C ALA A 63 -12.60 5.42 -11.06
N ARG A 64 -13.68 5.60 -11.83
CA ARG A 64 -15.06 5.44 -11.36
C ARG A 64 -15.35 3.99 -10.97
N GLU A 65 -14.88 3.07 -11.78
CA GLU A 65 -15.04 1.63 -11.62
C GLU A 65 -14.27 1.13 -10.37
N ALA A 66 -13.00 1.50 -10.25
CA ALA A 66 -12.17 1.18 -9.09
C ALA A 66 -12.77 1.72 -7.78
N LEU A 67 -13.27 2.96 -7.80
CA LEU A 67 -13.92 3.57 -6.64
C LEU A 67 -15.26 2.89 -6.32
N ALA A 68 -16.09 2.60 -7.32
CA ALA A 68 -17.38 1.93 -7.13
C ALA A 68 -17.21 0.55 -6.50
N LEU A 69 -16.24 -0.22 -6.97
CA LEU A 69 -15.90 -1.52 -6.40
C LEU A 69 -15.49 -1.41 -4.91
N ALA A 70 -14.60 -0.49 -4.58
CA ALA A 70 -14.20 -0.29 -3.19
C ALA A 70 -15.39 0.14 -2.30
N GLN A 71 -16.23 1.03 -2.79
CA GLN A 71 -17.43 1.52 -2.07
C GLN A 71 -18.46 0.41 -1.84
N GLU A 72 -18.72 -0.46 -2.83
CA GLU A 72 -19.65 -1.60 -2.72
C GLU A 72 -19.28 -2.51 -1.53
N TYR A 73 -17.98 -2.68 -1.29
CA TYR A 73 -17.49 -3.54 -0.20
C TYR A 73 -17.14 -2.76 1.08
N GLY A 74 -17.37 -1.46 1.11
CA GLY A 74 -17.09 -0.62 2.29
C GLY A 74 -15.58 -0.50 2.59
N VAL A 75 -14.73 -0.60 1.55
CA VAL A 75 -13.27 -0.53 1.66
C VAL A 75 -12.79 0.86 1.26
N SER A 76 -11.88 1.44 2.05
CA SER A 76 -11.25 2.72 1.71
C SER A 76 -10.36 2.59 0.47
N ALA A 77 -10.53 3.49 -0.49
CA ALA A 77 -9.68 3.58 -1.67
C ALA A 77 -8.62 4.68 -1.47
N ARG A 78 -7.34 4.38 -1.77
CA ARG A 78 -6.24 5.32 -1.62
C ARG A 78 -5.53 5.59 -2.94
N LEU A 79 -5.47 6.85 -3.35
CA LEU A 79 -4.64 7.29 -4.47
C LEU A 79 -3.16 7.30 -4.06
N THR A 80 -2.28 6.80 -4.92
CA THR A 80 -0.83 6.82 -4.67
C THR A 80 -0.18 7.96 -5.44
N PHE A 81 -0.07 9.12 -4.80
CA PHE A 81 0.48 10.35 -5.32
C PHE A 81 1.85 10.66 -4.69
N SER A 82 2.77 9.73 -4.88
CA SER A 82 4.06 9.73 -4.19
C SER A 82 5.22 10.25 -5.04
N ASN A 83 4.95 11.06 -6.07
CA ASN A 83 6.00 11.77 -6.81
C ASN A 83 6.70 12.77 -5.87
N SER A 84 8.03 12.64 -5.77
CA SER A 84 8.85 13.43 -4.84
C SER A 84 9.34 14.76 -5.44
N LEU A 85 9.16 14.97 -6.75
CA LEU A 85 9.79 16.07 -7.50
C LEU A 85 8.77 17.07 -8.08
N LEU A 86 7.58 17.11 -7.51
CA LEU A 86 6.52 18.02 -7.94
C LEU A 86 6.90 19.48 -7.70
N ARG A 87 6.49 20.35 -8.64
CA ARG A 87 6.59 21.81 -8.59
C ARG A 87 5.18 22.40 -8.65
N GLU A 88 5.05 23.70 -8.40
CA GLU A 88 3.76 24.41 -8.40
C GLU A 88 2.97 24.22 -9.70
N GLU A 89 3.63 24.26 -10.84
CA GLU A 89 3.01 24.03 -12.16
C GLU A 89 2.30 22.68 -12.27
N HIS A 90 2.83 21.65 -11.60
CA HIS A 90 2.27 20.31 -11.61
C HIS A 90 0.97 20.19 -10.79
N LEU A 91 0.71 21.13 -9.87
CA LEU A 91 -0.54 21.12 -9.07
C LEU A 91 -1.78 21.40 -9.89
N SER A 92 -1.63 22.02 -11.07
CA SER A 92 -2.72 22.31 -12.00
C SER A 92 -3.12 21.12 -12.89
N ASP A 93 -2.49 19.94 -12.73
CA ASP A 93 -2.81 18.75 -13.52
C ASP A 93 -4.29 18.37 -13.41
N ARG A 94 -5.00 18.41 -14.56
CA ARG A 94 -6.44 18.20 -14.59
C ARG A 94 -6.86 16.80 -14.18
N LYS A 95 -6.08 15.78 -14.58
CA LYS A 95 -6.40 14.38 -14.31
C LYS A 95 -6.26 14.08 -12.84
N CYS A 96 -5.14 14.49 -12.22
CA CYS A 96 -4.90 14.27 -10.81
C CYS A 96 -5.93 15.00 -9.94
N ASN A 97 -6.29 16.23 -10.29
CA ASN A 97 -7.35 16.97 -9.60
C ASN A 97 -8.72 16.30 -9.75
N ALA A 98 -9.09 15.84 -10.95
CA ALA A 98 -10.35 15.12 -11.17
C ALA A 98 -10.42 13.81 -10.37
N LEU A 99 -9.30 13.11 -10.20
CA LEU A 99 -9.21 11.93 -9.32
C LEU A 99 -9.46 12.33 -7.86
N CYS A 100 -8.84 13.41 -7.36
CA CYS A 100 -9.10 13.89 -6.01
C CYS A 100 -10.56 14.30 -5.80
N GLU A 101 -11.17 15.01 -6.75
CA GLU A 101 -12.59 15.38 -6.70
C GLU A 101 -13.49 14.13 -6.62
N LEU A 102 -13.24 13.15 -7.46
CA LEU A 102 -14.00 11.89 -7.48
C LEU A 102 -13.86 11.13 -6.16
N PHE A 103 -12.64 10.97 -5.65
CA PHE A 103 -12.36 10.21 -4.43
C PHE A 103 -12.74 10.97 -3.14
N SER A 104 -12.92 12.29 -3.21
CA SER A 104 -13.45 13.09 -2.10
C SER A 104 -14.95 12.86 -1.86
N GLN A 105 -15.66 12.27 -2.83
CA GLN A 105 -17.07 11.94 -2.70
C GLN A 105 -17.22 10.67 -1.85
N ALA A 106 -17.26 10.84 -0.53
CA ALA A 106 -17.39 9.72 0.38
C ALA A 106 -18.84 9.22 0.44
N ASN A 107 -19.05 7.95 0.09
CA ASN A 107 -20.30 7.23 0.31
C ASN A 107 -20.13 6.26 1.48
N GLY A 108 -20.04 6.81 2.71
CA GLY A 108 -19.92 6.01 3.93
C GLY A 108 -18.50 5.62 4.36
N VAL A 109 -17.51 5.61 3.44
CA VAL A 109 -16.10 5.31 3.75
C VAL A 109 -15.21 6.45 3.29
N GLN A 110 -14.38 6.96 4.19
CA GLN A 110 -13.41 8.00 3.85
C GLN A 110 -12.26 7.42 3.01
N ASN A 111 -11.98 8.02 1.85
CA ASN A 111 -10.85 7.68 1.01
C ASN A 111 -9.61 8.50 1.36
N GLY A 112 -8.43 8.11 0.83
CA GLY A 112 -7.20 8.78 1.17
C GLY A 112 -6.21 8.92 0.03
N VAL A 113 -5.11 9.61 0.32
CA VAL A 113 -3.99 9.80 -0.60
C VAL A 113 -2.68 9.45 0.10
N ILE A 114 -1.89 8.60 -0.52
CA ILE A 114 -0.51 8.34 -0.11
C ILE A 114 0.38 9.37 -0.79
N VAL A 115 1.04 10.24 -0.02
CA VAL A 115 1.75 11.41 -0.53
C VAL A 115 3.20 11.45 -0.06
N HIS A 116 4.10 11.99 -0.91
CA HIS A 116 5.51 12.23 -0.58
C HIS A 116 5.81 13.73 -0.47
N SER A 117 5.44 14.49 -1.49
CA SER A 117 5.78 15.91 -1.64
C SER A 117 5.09 16.78 -0.61
N GLU A 118 5.83 17.64 0.09
CA GLU A 118 5.28 18.63 1.02
C GLU A 118 4.38 19.63 0.31
N LEU A 119 4.77 20.03 -0.89
CA LEU A 119 3.98 20.92 -1.73
C LEU A 119 2.60 20.32 -2.00
N LEU A 120 2.56 19.04 -2.41
CA LEU A 120 1.31 18.33 -2.67
C LEU A 120 0.52 18.08 -1.38
N THR A 121 1.19 17.78 -0.26
CA THR A 121 0.56 17.61 1.05
C THR A 121 -0.26 18.86 1.43
N ASN A 122 0.36 20.03 1.34
CA ASN A 122 -0.29 21.31 1.65
C ASN A 122 -1.45 21.62 0.69
N TYR A 123 -1.24 21.37 -0.61
CA TYR A 123 -2.29 21.53 -1.62
C TYR A 123 -3.51 20.65 -1.35
N LEU A 124 -3.30 19.36 -1.09
CA LEU A 124 -4.39 18.41 -0.81
C LEU A 124 -5.17 18.76 0.46
N ARG A 125 -4.49 19.15 1.53
CA ARG A 125 -5.14 19.58 2.77
C ARG A 125 -6.09 20.75 2.58
N THR A 126 -5.68 21.70 1.74
CA THR A 126 -6.47 22.91 1.47
C THR A 126 -7.60 22.64 0.48
N ARG A 127 -7.30 21.91 -0.59
CA ARG A 127 -8.23 21.76 -1.72
C ARG A 127 -9.18 20.57 -1.56
N TYR A 128 -8.71 19.48 -0.92
CA TYR A 128 -9.45 18.21 -0.79
C TYR A 128 -9.47 17.70 0.66
N PRO A 129 -9.98 18.48 1.62
CA PRO A 129 -9.92 18.13 3.06
C PRO A 129 -10.72 16.89 3.43
N ALA A 130 -11.60 16.41 2.55
CA ALA A 130 -12.32 15.15 2.72
C ALA A 130 -11.43 13.91 2.59
N LEU A 131 -10.27 14.03 1.93
CA LEU A 131 -9.30 12.95 1.79
C LEU A 131 -8.33 12.93 2.97
N TYR A 132 -8.17 11.77 3.62
CA TYR A 132 -7.09 11.64 4.59
C TYR A 132 -5.74 11.39 3.91
N LEU A 133 -4.66 11.78 4.56
CA LEU A 133 -3.32 11.64 4.02
C LEU A 133 -2.52 10.55 4.72
N VAL A 134 -1.68 9.87 3.92
CA VAL A 134 -0.74 8.85 4.38
C VAL A 134 0.66 9.26 3.94
N SER A 135 1.59 9.36 4.88
CA SER A 135 3.00 9.62 4.56
C SER A 135 3.62 8.39 3.90
N SER A 136 4.17 8.60 2.69
CA SER A 136 4.64 7.52 1.82
C SER A 136 5.95 6.88 2.28
N THR A 137 6.07 5.56 2.14
CA THR A 137 7.33 4.83 2.28
C THR A 137 8.44 5.32 1.33
N THR A 138 8.07 6.03 0.24
CA THR A 138 9.05 6.61 -0.69
C THR A 138 9.89 7.72 -0.07
N LYS A 139 9.48 8.27 1.09
CA LYS A 139 10.29 9.20 1.90
C LYS A 139 11.54 8.51 2.46
N VAL A 140 11.55 7.19 2.55
CA VAL A 140 12.68 6.38 3.02
C VAL A 140 13.18 6.85 4.39
N LEU A 141 12.26 6.90 5.37
CA LEU A 141 12.54 7.29 6.75
C LEU A 141 13.26 6.13 7.46
N THR A 142 14.59 6.13 7.40
CA THR A 142 15.44 5.08 7.98
C THR A 142 15.97 5.42 9.37
N ASP A 143 15.96 6.69 9.73
CA ASP A 143 16.26 7.16 11.07
C ASP A 143 14.98 7.15 11.93
N PHE A 144 15.08 6.66 13.17
CA PHE A 144 13.89 6.52 14.02
C PHE A 144 13.37 7.87 14.52
N GLU A 145 14.25 8.85 14.77
CA GLU A 145 13.84 10.19 15.19
C GLU A 145 13.17 10.96 14.05
N ASP A 146 13.64 10.79 12.79
CA ASP A 146 12.97 11.33 11.61
C ASP A 146 11.58 10.71 11.45
N PHE A 147 11.46 9.40 11.64
CA PHE A 147 10.19 8.70 11.63
C PHE A 147 9.26 9.19 12.75
N ARG A 148 9.76 9.39 13.96
CA ARG A 148 8.99 9.92 15.09
C ARG A 148 8.47 11.33 14.80
N ARG A 149 9.32 12.21 14.26
CA ARG A 149 8.89 13.56 13.82
C ARG A 149 7.79 13.53 12.77
N GLU A 150 7.83 12.54 11.87
CA GLU A 150 6.76 12.37 10.89
C GLU A 150 5.46 11.88 11.55
N LEU A 151 5.52 11.05 12.62
CA LEU A 151 4.35 10.64 13.39
C LEU A 151 3.72 11.80 14.19
N ASP A 152 4.51 12.80 14.63
CA ASP A 152 4.03 13.99 15.32
C ASP A 152 3.17 14.90 14.41
N ARG A 153 3.27 14.75 13.10
CA ARG A 153 2.53 15.57 12.11
C ARG A 153 1.04 15.20 12.10
N GLU A 154 0.19 16.16 12.44
CA GLU A 154 -1.26 15.95 12.57
C GLU A 154 -1.97 15.67 11.24
N GLU A 155 -1.41 16.15 10.11
CA GLU A 155 -1.99 15.97 8.79
C GLU A 155 -2.01 14.53 8.31
N PHE A 156 -1.15 13.67 8.84
CA PHE A 156 -1.11 12.27 8.43
C PHE A 156 -1.94 11.39 9.35
N ARG A 157 -2.89 10.66 8.75
CA ARG A 157 -3.60 9.57 9.44
C ARG A 157 -2.68 8.39 9.67
N TYR A 158 -1.84 8.06 8.68
CA TYR A 158 -0.86 6.98 8.75
C TYR A 158 0.50 7.43 8.23
N VAL A 159 1.54 6.82 8.76
CA VAL A 159 2.93 7.05 8.34
C VAL A 159 3.56 5.69 8.06
N VAL A 160 4.11 5.52 6.85
CA VAL A 160 4.77 4.27 6.45
C VAL A 160 6.28 4.42 6.65
N PRO A 161 6.87 3.81 7.69
CA PRO A 161 8.32 3.85 7.89
C PRO A 161 9.04 3.10 6.78
N ASP A 162 10.36 3.28 6.69
CA ASP A 162 11.17 2.35 5.90
C ASP A 162 11.17 0.96 6.58
N PHE A 163 11.07 -0.09 5.79
CA PHE A 163 10.96 -1.48 6.27
C PHE A 163 12.13 -1.92 7.16
N ARG A 164 13.25 -1.21 7.12
CA ARG A 164 14.41 -1.45 8.01
C ARG A 164 14.13 -1.10 9.47
N LEU A 165 13.11 -0.28 9.73
CA LEU A 165 12.66 0.04 11.09
C LEU A 165 11.68 -0.99 11.66
N ASN A 166 11.19 -1.92 10.84
CA ASN A 166 10.14 -2.87 11.25
C ASN A 166 10.49 -3.67 12.53
N LYS A 167 11.76 -3.97 12.77
CA LYS A 167 12.23 -4.78 13.92
C LYS A 167 12.91 -3.96 15.03
N ARG A 168 12.79 -2.63 15.02
CA ARG A 168 13.29 -1.76 16.08
C ARG A 168 12.35 -1.80 17.29
N PHE A 169 12.20 -3.00 17.90
CA PHE A 169 11.16 -3.26 18.90
C PHE A 169 11.26 -2.40 20.16
N GLU A 170 12.45 -2.04 20.60
CA GLU A 170 12.63 -1.18 21.78
C GLU A 170 12.05 0.19 21.52
N GLU A 171 12.42 0.83 20.42
CA GLU A 171 11.94 2.15 20.04
C GLU A 171 10.46 2.13 19.66
N LEU A 172 10.03 1.10 18.93
CA LEU A 172 8.62 0.91 18.58
C LEU A 172 7.73 0.76 19.81
N ASN A 173 8.19 0.00 20.82
CA ASN A 173 7.44 -0.19 22.05
C ASN A 173 7.33 1.10 22.89
N ALA A 174 8.35 1.97 22.81
CA ALA A 174 8.38 3.26 23.50
C ALA A 174 7.43 4.33 22.89
N LEU A 175 6.88 4.10 21.68
CA LEU A 175 5.91 5.00 21.09
C LEU A 175 4.62 5.08 21.91
N SER A 176 4.01 6.25 21.98
CA SER A 176 2.67 6.45 22.52
C SER A 176 1.62 5.67 21.70
N GLN A 177 0.46 5.35 22.29
CA GLN A 177 -0.60 4.66 21.55
C GLN A 177 -1.07 5.50 20.35
N VAL A 178 -1.16 6.82 20.48
CA VAL A 178 -1.50 7.74 19.38
C VAL A 178 -0.53 7.60 18.20
N HIS A 179 0.77 7.45 18.47
CA HIS A 179 1.76 7.18 17.41
C HIS A 179 1.61 5.77 16.85
N LYS A 180 1.44 4.75 17.69
CA LYS A 180 1.25 3.36 17.26
C LYS A 180 0.06 3.20 16.32
N ASP A 181 -1.03 3.91 16.56
CA ASP A 181 -2.23 3.91 15.72
C ASP A 181 -1.97 4.50 14.33
N LYS A 182 -0.94 5.35 14.18
CA LYS A 182 -0.53 5.94 12.90
C LYS A 182 0.49 5.10 12.13
N VAL A 183 1.21 4.17 12.76
CA VAL A 183 2.24 3.38 12.08
C VAL A 183 1.63 2.37 11.14
N GLU A 184 1.93 2.47 9.84
CA GLU A 184 1.52 1.51 8.81
C GLU A 184 2.76 0.74 8.30
N PHE A 185 2.98 -0.46 8.79
CA PHE A 185 4.16 -1.26 8.46
C PHE A 185 4.11 -1.85 7.07
N LEU A 186 5.18 -1.70 6.28
CA LEU A 186 5.38 -2.40 5.02
C LEU A 186 5.90 -3.82 5.29
N CYS A 187 5.05 -4.85 5.08
CA CYS A 187 5.30 -6.20 5.60
C CYS A 187 6.26 -7.03 4.73
N ASN A 188 6.15 -6.93 3.39
CA ASN A 188 6.74 -7.85 2.43
C ASN A 188 7.67 -7.19 1.41
N GLU A 189 8.38 -6.12 1.81
CA GLU A 189 9.37 -5.48 0.93
C GLU A 189 10.51 -6.45 0.60
N CYS A 190 10.84 -6.55 -0.70
CA CYS A 190 11.97 -7.37 -1.16
C CYS A 190 13.21 -6.55 -1.55
N CYS A 191 13.17 -5.25 -1.39
CA CYS A 191 14.34 -4.41 -1.61
C CYS A 191 15.49 -4.85 -0.69
N TRP A 192 16.71 -4.88 -1.21
CA TRP A 192 17.87 -5.28 -0.43
C TRP A 192 18.00 -4.46 0.87
N PHE A 193 18.09 -5.16 2.00
CA PHE A 193 18.12 -4.52 3.33
C PHE A 193 19.29 -3.54 3.49
N GLY A 194 20.46 -3.82 2.89
CA GLY A 194 21.64 -2.96 2.88
C GLY A 194 21.62 -1.85 1.82
N CYS A 195 20.51 -1.62 1.12
CA CYS A 195 20.45 -0.65 0.02
C CYS A 195 20.49 0.81 0.51
N ASN A 196 21.49 1.57 0.07
CA ASN A 196 21.59 3.01 0.32
C ASN A 196 21.02 3.87 -0.83
N ASP A 197 20.58 3.26 -1.92
CA ASP A 197 20.11 3.95 -3.14
C ASP A 197 18.57 3.98 -3.26
N ARG A 198 17.82 3.48 -2.26
CA ARG A 198 16.36 3.36 -2.33
C ARG A 198 15.66 4.69 -2.61
N LYS A 199 16.11 5.77 -1.97
CA LYS A 199 15.57 7.12 -2.20
C LYS A 199 15.77 7.55 -3.67
N ARG A 200 16.97 7.34 -4.21
CA ARG A 200 17.27 7.62 -5.62
C ARG A 200 16.43 6.78 -6.58
N CYS A 201 16.15 5.50 -6.26
CA CYS A 201 15.22 4.69 -7.06
C CYS A 201 13.85 5.37 -7.20
N TYR A 202 13.29 5.91 -6.13
CA TYR A 202 12.00 6.61 -6.16
C TYR A 202 12.09 7.97 -6.87
N GLU A 203 13.21 8.69 -6.75
CA GLU A 203 13.44 9.92 -7.50
C GLU A 203 13.45 9.66 -9.02
N VAL A 204 14.09 8.57 -9.47
CA VAL A 204 14.10 8.20 -10.89
C VAL A 204 12.69 7.85 -11.37
N VAL A 205 11.89 7.13 -10.59
CA VAL A 205 10.49 6.87 -10.91
C VAL A 205 9.70 8.18 -11.01
N SER A 206 9.93 9.12 -10.09
CA SER A 206 9.31 10.45 -10.11
C SER A 206 9.67 11.24 -11.37
N ARG A 207 10.95 11.23 -11.80
CA ARG A 207 11.43 11.85 -13.04
C ARG A 207 10.75 11.26 -14.27
N LYS A 208 10.67 9.92 -14.35
CA LYS A 208 9.97 9.23 -15.46
C LYS A 208 8.51 9.65 -15.56
N ASN A 209 7.82 9.78 -14.43
CA ASN A 209 6.43 10.27 -14.40
C ASN A 209 6.29 11.73 -14.82
N LEU A 210 7.36 12.52 -14.74
CA LEU A 210 7.43 13.89 -15.27
C LEU A 210 7.89 13.94 -16.72
N GLY A 211 8.05 12.80 -17.40
CA GLY A 211 8.44 12.72 -18.81
C GLY A 211 9.95 12.81 -19.06
N GLU A 212 10.77 12.73 -18.00
CA GLU A 212 12.24 12.72 -18.18
C GLU A 212 12.73 11.33 -18.61
N ASP A 213 13.62 11.30 -19.59
CA ASP A 213 14.36 10.09 -19.97
C ASP A 213 15.53 9.89 -19.01
N CYS A 214 15.38 8.97 -18.06
CA CYS A 214 16.39 8.68 -17.07
C CYS A 214 16.36 7.19 -16.69
N GLU A 215 17.51 6.64 -16.38
CA GLU A 215 17.63 5.26 -15.96
C GLU A 215 18.29 5.13 -14.59
N HIS A 216 17.92 4.10 -13.88
CA HIS A 216 18.56 3.70 -12.64
C HIS A 216 18.73 2.18 -12.63
N ARG A 217 19.95 1.74 -12.44
CA ARG A 217 20.26 0.32 -12.29
C ARG A 217 20.30 -0.03 -10.80
N CYS A 218 19.47 -0.97 -10.40
CA CYS A 218 19.52 -1.51 -9.04
C CYS A 218 20.88 -2.16 -8.76
N LYS A 219 21.49 -1.84 -7.61
CA LYS A 219 22.78 -2.36 -7.17
C LYS A 219 22.67 -3.55 -6.21
N ALA A 220 21.46 -4.03 -5.94
CA ALA A 220 21.27 -5.20 -5.08
C ALA A 220 22.00 -6.41 -5.69
N PRO A 221 22.64 -7.26 -4.88
CA PRO A 221 23.36 -8.46 -5.36
C PRO A 221 22.52 -9.37 -6.23
N ASP A 222 21.21 -9.37 -6.02
CA ASP A 222 20.22 -10.21 -6.68
C ASP A 222 19.22 -9.40 -7.55
N ALA A 223 19.60 -8.22 -8.00
CA ALA A 223 18.73 -7.29 -8.73
C ALA A 223 18.04 -7.90 -9.97
N GLN A 224 18.68 -8.92 -10.59
CA GLN A 224 18.15 -9.58 -11.79
C GLN A 224 17.22 -10.77 -11.48
N SER A 225 17.11 -11.18 -10.22
CA SER A 225 16.31 -12.35 -9.81
C SER A 225 14.80 -12.10 -9.79
N GLY A 226 14.38 -10.85 -9.98
CA GLY A 226 12.99 -10.45 -9.88
C GLY A 226 12.44 -10.52 -8.45
N TYR A 227 11.17 -10.15 -8.29
CA TYR A 227 10.46 -10.31 -7.02
C TYR A 227 9.99 -11.76 -6.87
N ARG A 228 10.17 -12.30 -5.67
CA ARG A 228 9.57 -13.58 -5.25
C ARG A 228 9.11 -13.44 -3.80
N PHE A 229 7.98 -14.04 -3.45
CA PHE A 229 7.48 -13.99 -2.07
C PHE A 229 8.43 -14.70 -1.10
N SER A 230 9.00 -15.82 -1.48
CA SER A 230 10.04 -16.52 -0.69
C SER A 230 11.24 -15.62 -0.38
N LYS A 231 11.68 -14.82 -1.35
CA LYS A 231 12.75 -13.83 -1.17
C LYS A 231 12.36 -12.72 -0.19
N ALA A 232 11.12 -12.23 -0.26
CA ALA A 232 10.64 -11.25 0.71
C ALA A 232 10.62 -11.82 2.13
N MET A 233 10.29 -13.10 2.31
CA MET A 233 10.31 -13.78 3.61
C MET A 233 11.71 -13.89 4.23
N GLU A 234 12.77 -13.90 3.41
CA GLU A 234 14.16 -13.90 3.86
C GLU A 234 14.68 -12.51 4.27
N ASN A 235 13.93 -11.45 3.92
CA ASN A 235 14.33 -10.08 4.24
C ASN A 235 14.29 -9.86 5.76
N PRO A 236 15.35 -9.29 6.38
CA PRO A 236 15.36 -9.01 7.82
C PRO A 236 14.19 -8.11 8.29
N GLY A 237 13.67 -7.24 7.42
CA GLY A 237 12.51 -6.38 7.69
C GLY A 237 11.15 -7.06 7.49
N PHE A 238 11.10 -8.31 7.03
CA PHE A 238 9.83 -9.01 6.78
C PHE A 238 9.00 -9.18 8.06
N ILE A 239 7.70 -8.91 7.93
CA ILE A 239 6.71 -9.14 8.99
C ILE A 239 5.79 -10.26 8.55
N GLY A 240 5.96 -11.45 9.11
CA GLY A 240 5.10 -12.60 8.85
C GLY A 240 3.80 -12.56 9.66
N VAL A 241 2.83 -13.39 9.26
CA VAL A 241 1.51 -13.48 9.88
C VAL A 241 1.58 -13.79 11.39
N ASP A 242 2.47 -14.68 11.80
CA ASP A 242 2.67 -15.00 13.22
C ASP A 242 3.22 -13.80 14.00
N ALA A 243 4.13 -13.02 13.42
CA ALA A 243 4.66 -11.82 14.05
C ALA A 243 3.55 -10.74 14.20
N VAL A 244 2.69 -10.56 13.19
CA VAL A 244 1.52 -9.69 13.32
C VAL A 244 0.70 -10.07 14.54
N LEU A 245 0.30 -11.34 14.63
CA LEU A 245 -0.60 -11.82 15.70
C LEU A 245 0.05 -11.81 17.08
N ARG A 246 1.33 -12.24 17.19
CA ARG A 246 1.97 -12.52 18.47
C ARG A 246 2.86 -11.39 18.98
N THR A 247 3.23 -10.44 18.11
CA THR A 247 4.14 -9.35 18.48
C THR A 247 3.49 -7.98 18.26
N TYR A 248 3.11 -7.65 17.01
CA TYR A 248 2.69 -6.29 16.69
C TYR A 248 1.32 -5.94 17.28
N LEU A 249 0.31 -6.83 17.16
CA LEU A 249 -1.00 -6.60 17.78
C LEU A 249 -0.91 -6.46 19.31
N PRO A 250 -0.20 -7.33 20.05
CA PRO A 250 0.00 -7.15 21.49
C PRO A 250 0.76 -5.88 21.87
N MET A 251 1.66 -5.39 21.00
CA MET A 251 2.34 -4.10 21.18
C MET A 251 1.42 -2.88 20.93
N GLY A 252 0.20 -3.08 20.42
CA GLY A 252 -0.77 -2.02 20.14
C GLY A 252 -0.73 -1.49 18.71
N PHE A 253 -0.04 -2.13 17.76
CA PHE A 253 -0.06 -1.78 16.35
C PHE A 253 -1.19 -2.50 15.61
N SER A 254 -1.77 -1.85 14.59
CA SER A 254 -2.91 -2.42 13.87
C SER A 254 -2.88 -2.25 12.35
N GLN A 255 -1.95 -1.47 11.78
CA GLN A 255 -1.97 -1.13 10.36
C GLN A 255 -0.80 -1.80 9.62
N PHE A 256 -1.09 -2.58 8.59
CA PHE A 256 -0.14 -3.42 7.86
C PHE A 256 -0.33 -3.25 6.36
N LYS A 257 0.73 -2.87 5.65
CA LYS A 257 0.73 -2.64 4.21
C LYS A 257 1.38 -3.81 3.49
N ILE A 258 0.69 -4.30 2.47
CA ILE A 258 1.22 -5.31 1.54
C ILE A 258 1.70 -4.58 0.28
N GLU A 259 2.96 -4.80 -0.10
CA GLU A 259 3.50 -4.33 -1.38
C GLU A 259 3.05 -5.26 -2.52
N GLY A 260 2.96 -4.73 -3.75
CA GLY A 260 2.73 -5.62 -4.88
C GLY A 260 2.13 -5.01 -6.15
N ARG A 261 1.96 -3.68 -6.24
CA ARG A 261 1.33 -3.03 -7.40
C ARG A 261 1.92 -3.44 -8.77
N GLY A 262 3.20 -3.74 -8.85
CA GLY A 262 3.88 -4.14 -10.07
C GLY A 262 4.11 -5.66 -10.22
N LEU A 263 3.48 -6.50 -9.38
CA LEU A 263 3.84 -7.92 -9.27
C LEU A 263 2.88 -8.90 -9.95
N GLY A 264 1.70 -8.42 -10.35
CA GLY A 264 0.65 -9.27 -10.94
C GLY A 264 -0.32 -9.86 -9.91
N SER A 265 -1.55 -10.11 -10.34
CA SER A 265 -2.65 -10.58 -9.50
C SER A 265 -2.38 -11.94 -8.85
N ALA A 266 -1.67 -12.84 -9.51
CA ALA A 266 -1.31 -14.15 -8.96
C ALA A 266 -0.46 -14.04 -7.68
N LEU A 267 0.53 -13.14 -7.64
CA LEU A 267 1.31 -12.91 -6.43
C LEU A 267 0.50 -12.19 -5.35
N ILE A 268 -0.40 -11.29 -5.73
CA ILE A 268 -1.31 -10.68 -4.77
C ILE A 268 -2.19 -11.72 -4.10
N LEU A 269 -2.75 -12.67 -4.86
CA LEU A 269 -3.48 -13.78 -4.28
C LEU A 269 -2.63 -14.55 -3.26
N GLU A 270 -1.39 -14.91 -3.58
CA GLU A 270 -0.52 -15.62 -2.64
C GLU A 270 -0.25 -14.82 -1.35
N PHE A 271 -0.15 -13.48 -1.43
CA PHE A 271 -0.06 -12.64 -0.23
C PHE A 271 -1.35 -12.69 0.60
N LEU A 272 -2.52 -12.61 -0.02
CA LEU A 272 -3.79 -12.68 0.70
C LEU A 272 -4.03 -14.07 1.31
N LEU A 273 -3.61 -15.14 0.62
CA LEU A 273 -3.60 -16.48 1.19
C LEU A 273 -2.71 -16.56 2.43
N TYR A 274 -1.51 -15.98 2.35
CA TYR A 274 -0.56 -16.03 3.45
C TYR A 274 -0.98 -15.18 4.66
N TYR A 275 -1.41 -13.92 4.42
CA TYR A 275 -1.67 -12.97 5.50
C TYR A 275 -3.08 -13.04 6.08
N MET A 276 -4.07 -13.42 5.29
CA MET A 276 -5.46 -13.28 5.67
C MET A 276 -6.22 -14.61 5.77
N THR A 277 -5.81 -15.63 5.00
CA THR A 277 -6.58 -16.88 4.88
C THR A 277 -6.07 -17.94 5.86
N LYS A 278 -6.99 -18.58 6.59
CA LYS A 278 -6.69 -19.72 7.46
C LYS A 278 -6.08 -20.87 6.62
N PRO A 279 -5.03 -21.55 7.09
CA PRO A 279 -4.33 -22.57 6.31
C PRO A 279 -5.24 -23.66 5.72
N ALA A 280 -6.27 -24.06 6.45
CA ALA A 280 -7.23 -25.08 5.99
C ALA A 280 -8.05 -24.68 4.75
N TYR A 281 -8.15 -23.37 4.45
CA TYR A 281 -8.95 -22.84 3.35
C TYR A 281 -8.11 -22.23 2.21
N GLN A 282 -6.77 -22.17 2.34
CA GLN A 282 -5.91 -21.55 1.31
C GLN A 282 -6.06 -22.18 -0.07
N LEU A 283 -6.13 -23.53 -0.13
CA LEU A 283 -6.35 -24.24 -1.40
C LEU A 283 -7.72 -23.86 -1.99
N ARG A 284 -8.77 -23.87 -1.18
CA ARG A 284 -10.11 -23.56 -1.63
C ARG A 284 -10.25 -22.11 -2.13
N VAL A 285 -9.72 -21.14 -1.41
CA VAL A 285 -9.70 -19.73 -1.86
C VAL A 285 -8.95 -19.58 -3.19
N ARG A 286 -7.83 -20.31 -3.36
CA ARG A 286 -7.08 -20.29 -4.61
C ARG A 286 -7.88 -20.89 -5.77
N GLU A 287 -8.56 -22.01 -5.54
CA GLU A 287 -9.39 -22.67 -6.54
C GLU A 287 -10.56 -21.77 -6.98
N GLU A 288 -11.31 -21.17 -6.05
CA GLU A 288 -12.42 -20.27 -6.35
C GLU A 288 -11.97 -19.07 -7.21
N ILE A 289 -10.84 -18.44 -6.84
CA ILE A 289 -10.30 -17.29 -7.60
C ILE A 289 -9.79 -17.72 -8.98
N TYR A 290 -9.07 -18.83 -9.10
CA TYR A 290 -8.53 -19.27 -10.39
C TYR A 290 -9.61 -19.87 -11.30
N LEU A 291 -10.56 -20.59 -10.78
CA LEU A 291 -11.66 -21.16 -11.57
C LEU A 291 -12.53 -20.05 -12.16
N ASP A 292 -12.87 -19.04 -11.36
CA ASP A 292 -13.65 -17.89 -11.84
C ASP A 292 -12.91 -17.12 -12.95
N ASN A 293 -11.59 -16.98 -12.85
CA ASN A 293 -10.77 -16.30 -13.86
C ASN A 293 -10.39 -17.18 -15.06
N MET A 294 -10.38 -18.51 -14.92
CA MET A 294 -9.97 -19.43 -16.00
C MET A 294 -11.14 -19.94 -16.83
N LEU A 295 -12.34 -19.94 -16.30
CA LEU A 295 -13.55 -20.33 -17.07
C LEU A 295 -13.85 -19.36 -18.22
N ASP A 296 -13.38 -18.12 -18.13
CA ASP A 296 -13.46 -17.13 -19.21
C ASP A 296 -12.38 -17.31 -20.30
N LEU A 297 -11.43 -18.25 -20.11
CA LEU A 297 -10.33 -18.51 -21.05
C LEU A 297 -10.59 -19.75 -21.96
N PHE A 298 -11.67 -20.46 -21.75
CA PHE A 298 -12.14 -21.61 -22.54
C PHE A 298 -13.56 -21.38 -23.03
#